data_3324d2d062ca51a4f20cfe528e9520f5
#
_entry.id   3324d2d062ca51a4f20cfe528e9520f5
#
_cell.length_a   1.000
_cell.length_b   1.000
_cell.length_c   1.000
_cell.angle_alpha   90.00
_cell.angle_beta   90.00
_cell.angle_gamma   90.00
#
_symmetry.space_group_name_H-M   'P 1'
#
loop_
_entity.id
_entity.type
_entity.pdbx_description
1 polymer ?
#
loop_
_entity_poly.entity_id
_entity_poly.type
_entity_poly.pdbx_seq_one_letter_code
_entity_poly.pdbx_strand_id
1 'polypeptide(L)'
;CLLLQIKLCKKTPAVQNAVKILTNYFNDFTSKHYQKIMTRMNISEEELKAAIAKILKLNPSPGGQIDDSYTDQAQQIVPDFVLEYKDGELHLSMPRFSVPELKVNKKYADILMEAANTSEREKKEAAAFVKKKLDSAKWFVEAIKQRHNTLSSTMQAIVDYQREYFIDGDEANLKPMVLKDIAEKTGFDISTISRVVNSKYI
;
A
#
# COMPACT_ATOMS: atom_id res chain seq x y z
N CYS A 1 9.39 -30.08 -8.60
CA CYS A 1 8.69 -29.29 -9.63
C CYS A 1 9.63 -28.67 -10.65
N LEU A 2 10.60 -27.86 -10.27
CA LEU A 2 11.53 -27.15 -11.18
C LEU A 2 12.31 -28.14 -12.09
N LEU A 3 12.81 -29.26 -11.53
CA LEU A 3 13.53 -30.30 -12.29
C LEU A 3 12.66 -30.96 -13.36
N LEU A 4 11.37 -31.14 -13.14
CA LEU A 4 10.46 -31.69 -14.13
C LEU A 4 10.24 -30.72 -15.28
N GLN A 5 9.99 -29.47 -14.97
CA GLN A 5 9.76 -28.39 -15.95
C GLN A 5 11.00 -28.21 -16.85
N ILE A 6 12.20 -28.14 -16.25
CA ILE A 6 13.42 -27.91 -17.03
C ILE A 6 13.80 -29.09 -17.92
N LYS A 7 13.45 -30.32 -17.53
CA LYS A 7 13.65 -31.53 -18.36
C LYS A 7 12.76 -31.56 -19.60
N LEU A 8 11.62 -30.85 -19.58
CA LEU A 8 10.72 -30.70 -20.72
C LEU A 8 11.18 -29.60 -21.70
N CYS A 9 12.10 -28.74 -21.29
CA CYS A 9 12.67 -27.71 -22.17
C CYS A 9 13.61 -28.29 -23.23
N LYS A 10 13.77 -27.58 -24.36
CA LYS A 10 14.72 -27.94 -25.39
C LYS A 10 16.13 -28.08 -24.81
N LYS A 11 16.83 -29.18 -25.09
CA LYS A 11 18.17 -29.46 -24.58
C LYS A 11 19.21 -28.49 -25.18
N THR A 12 19.45 -27.39 -24.46
CA THR A 12 20.53 -26.42 -24.76
C THR A 12 21.63 -26.57 -23.70
N PRO A 13 22.87 -26.13 -23.95
CA PRO A 13 23.94 -26.16 -22.94
C PRO A 13 23.53 -25.45 -21.63
N ALA A 14 22.84 -24.33 -21.73
CA ALA A 14 22.31 -23.60 -20.56
C ALA A 14 21.30 -24.42 -19.76
N VAL A 15 20.43 -25.20 -20.42
CA VAL A 15 19.46 -26.07 -19.76
C VAL A 15 20.17 -27.26 -19.08
N GLN A 16 21.21 -27.82 -19.68
CA GLN A 16 22.01 -28.88 -19.06
C GLN A 16 22.72 -28.42 -17.80
N ASN A 17 23.31 -27.21 -17.84
CA ASN A 17 23.92 -26.58 -16.67
C ASN A 17 22.88 -26.26 -15.59
N ALA A 18 21.72 -25.77 -15.94
CA ALA A 18 20.62 -25.53 -15.02
C ALA A 18 20.11 -26.80 -14.34
N VAL A 19 20.00 -27.93 -15.07
CA VAL A 19 19.67 -29.26 -14.48
C VAL A 19 20.71 -29.67 -13.46
N LYS A 20 22.02 -29.56 -13.78
CA LYS A 20 23.10 -29.87 -12.85
C LYS A 20 23.06 -29.02 -11.59
N ILE A 21 22.79 -27.70 -11.73
CA ILE A 21 22.65 -26.77 -10.59
C ILE A 21 21.50 -27.22 -9.70
N LEU A 22 20.33 -27.47 -10.24
CA LEU A 22 19.14 -27.85 -9.47
C LEU A 22 19.26 -29.24 -8.83
N THR A 23 20.07 -30.17 -9.41
CA THR A 23 20.24 -31.52 -8.88
C THR A 23 21.31 -31.56 -7.80
N ASN A 24 22.48 -30.95 -8.03
CA ASN A 24 23.67 -31.18 -7.21
C ASN A 24 24.05 -29.97 -6.36
N TYR A 25 23.64 -28.76 -6.74
CA TYR A 25 24.07 -27.48 -6.14
C TYR A 25 22.91 -26.60 -5.70
N PHE A 26 21.76 -27.20 -5.42
CA PHE A 26 20.54 -26.44 -5.06
C PHE A 26 20.74 -25.56 -3.83
N ASN A 27 21.41 -26.06 -2.78
CA ASN A 27 21.66 -25.30 -1.57
C ASN A 27 22.65 -24.13 -1.81
N ASP A 28 23.69 -24.35 -2.60
CA ASP A 28 24.65 -23.28 -2.96
C ASP A 28 23.95 -22.22 -3.84
N PHE A 29 22.99 -22.63 -4.67
CA PHE A 29 22.19 -21.74 -5.51
C PHE A 29 21.21 -20.88 -4.68
N THR A 30 20.47 -21.46 -3.73
CA THR A 30 19.55 -20.73 -2.86
C THR A 30 20.28 -19.76 -1.94
N SER A 31 21.50 -20.12 -1.51
CA SER A 31 22.38 -19.24 -0.70
C SER A 31 23.17 -18.22 -1.54
N LYS A 32 22.93 -18.16 -2.88
CA LYS A 32 23.60 -17.24 -3.82
C LYS A 32 25.13 -17.37 -3.86
N HIS A 33 25.69 -18.55 -3.55
CA HIS A 33 27.13 -18.81 -3.61
C HIS A 33 27.60 -19.12 -5.03
N TYR A 34 27.42 -18.15 -5.95
CA TYR A 34 27.67 -18.33 -7.39
C TYR A 34 29.12 -18.67 -7.72
N GLN A 35 30.10 -18.07 -7.06
CA GLN A 35 31.53 -18.35 -7.25
C GLN A 35 31.86 -19.83 -6.97
N LYS A 36 31.29 -20.39 -5.92
CA LYS A 36 31.46 -21.79 -5.56
C LYS A 36 30.88 -22.74 -6.59
N ILE A 37 29.73 -22.37 -7.19
CA ILE A 37 29.11 -23.13 -8.29
C ILE A 37 29.98 -23.10 -9.53
N MET A 38 30.52 -21.92 -9.94
CA MET A 38 31.41 -21.75 -11.07
C MET A 38 32.64 -22.64 -10.94
N THR A 39 33.32 -22.58 -9.78
CA THR A 39 34.52 -23.37 -9.51
C THR A 39 34.27 -24.88 -9.56
N ARG A 40 33.14 -25.33 -8.98
CA ARG A 40 32.80 -26.77 -8.93
C ARG A 40 32.31 -27.33 -10.26
N MET A 41 31.63 -26.53 -11.05
CA MET A 41 31.12 -26.93 -12.36
C MET A 41 32.08 -26.63 -13.51
N ASN A 42 33.14 -25.86 -13.25
CA ASN A 42 34.12 -25.36 -14.22
C ASN A 42 33.45 -24.69 -15.42
N ILE A 43 32.53 -23.75 -15.14
CA ILE A 43 31.76 -22.97 -16.12
C ILE A 43 32.09 -21.49 -16.01
N SER A 44 31.96 -20.78 -17.14
CA SER A 44 32.13 -19.33 -17.16
C SER A 44 30.98 -18.60 -16.48
N GLU A 45 31.21 -17.33 -16.14
CA GLU A 45 30.15 -16.47 -15.56
C GLU A 45 28.96 -16.28 -16.49
N GLU A 46 29.23 -16.17 -17.80
CA GLU A 46 28.19 -16.03 -18.83
C GLU A 46 27.33 -17.28 -18.93
N GLU A 47 27.92 -18.46 -18.88
CA GLU A 47 27.22 -19.73 -18.90
C GLU A 47 26.37 -19.92 -17.64
N LEU A 48 26.88 -19.49 -16.48
CA LEU A 48 26.12 -19.49 -15.22
C LEU A 48 24.93 -18.53 -15.31
N LYS A 49 25.12 -17.30 -15.78
CA LYS A 49 24.04 -16.34 -15.98
C LYS A 49 22.96 -16.87 -16.93
N ALA A 50 23.36 -17.48 -18.04
CA ALA A 50 22.44 -18.11 -18.97
C ALA A 50 21.63 -19.27 -18.34
N ALA A 51 22.27 -20.10 -17.48
CA ALA A 51 21.58 -21.15 -16.77
C ALA A 51 20.60 -20.61 -15.71
N ILE A 52 20.99 -19.60 -14.95
CA ILE A 52 20.13 -18.93 -13.97
C ILE A 52 18.92 -18.27 -14.65
N ALA A 53 19.10 -17.59 -15.78
CA ALA A 53 18.02 -17.00 -16.54
C ALA A 53 16.98 -18.06 -17.02
N LYS A 54 17.42 -19.30 -17.26
CA LYS A 54 16.49 -20.40 -17.56
C LYS A 54 15.74 -20.88 -16.32
N ILE A 55 16.41 -20.96 -15.16
CA ILE A 55 15.78 -21.36 -13.89
C ILE A 55 14.73 -20.33 -13.45
N LEU A 56 15.03 -19.04 -13.58
CA LEU A 56 14.11 -17.96 -13.20
C LEU A 56 12.82 -17.91 -14.05
N LYS A 57 12.86 -18.45 -15.27
CA LYS A 57 11.66 -18.56 -16.13
C LYS A 57 10.75 -19.75 -15.76
N LEU A 58 11.16 -20.61 -14.83
CA LEU A 58 10.36 -21.73 -14.37
C LEU A 58 9.41 -21.29 -13.25
N ASN A 59 8.25 -21.93 -13.19
CA ASN A 59 7.28 -21.65 -12.13
C ASN A 59 7.66 -22.43 -10.85
N PRO A 60 7.96 -21.76 -9.72
CA PRO A 60 8.31 -22.44 -8.48
C PRO A 60 7.12 -23.10 -7.80
N SER A 61 5.89 -22.62 -8.04
CA SER A 61 4.67 -23.15 -7.42
C SER A 61 4.03 -24.23 -8.28
N PRO A 62 3.82 -25.45 -7.77
CA PRO A 62 3.08 -26.47 -8.49
C PRO A 62 1.60 -26.06 -8.62
N GLY A 63 1.06 -26.11 -9.83
CA GLY A 63 -0.36 -25.80 -10.10
C GLY A 63 -0.68 -24.31 -10.33
N GLY A 64 0.30 -23.40 -10.24
CA GLY A 64 0.07 -21.97 -10.41
C GLY A 64 -0.57 -21.55 -11.74
N GLN A 65 -0.42 -22.32 -12.81
CA GLN A 65 -1.05 -22.04 -14.09
C GLN A 65 -2.53 -22.46 -14.19
N ILE A 66 -2.99 -23.32 -13.29
CA ILE A 66 -4.40 -23.75 -13.27
C ILE A 66 -5.26 -22.76 -12.53
N ASP A 67 -4.69 -22.04 -11.54
CA ASP A 67 -5.39 -21.05 -10.74
C ASP A 67 -5.49 -19.66 -11.41
N ASP A 68 -4.54 -19.33 -12.30
CA ASP A 68 -4.51 -17.99 -12.95
C ASP A 68 -5.73 -17.71 -13.85
N SER A 69 -6.46 -18.73 -14.28
CA SER A 69 -7.65 -18.56 -15.11
C SER A 69 -8.97 -18.39 -14.30
N TYR A 70 -8.97 -18.75 -13.01
CA TYR A 70 -10.15 -18.69 -12.15
C TYR A 70 -10.02 -17.73 -10.96
N THR A 71 -8.80 -17.35 -10.59
CA THR A 71 -8.53 -16.45 -9.47
C THR A 71 -8.08 -15.05 -9.91
N ASP A 72 -8.13 -14.76 -11.20
CA ASP A 72 -7.96 -13.40 -11.74
C ASP A 72 -9.20 -12.50 -11.49
N GLN A 73 -9.99 -12.79 -10.46
CA GLN A 73 -10.52 -11.73 -9.63
C GLN A 73 -9.34 -11.17 -8.83
N ALA A 74 -8.39 -10.58 -9.55
CA ALA A 74 -7.39 -9.72 -8.94
C ALA A 74 -8.17 -8.86 -7.95
N GLN A 75 -7.90 -9.00 -6.65
CA GLN A 75 -8.50 -8.13 -5.65
C GLN A 75 -8.20 -6.73 -6.14
N GLN A 76 -9.20 -6.08 -6.73
CA GLN A 76 -9.04 -4.75 -7.27
C GLN A 76 -8.76 -3.84 -6.08
N ILE A 77 -7.48 -3.52 -5.89
CA ILE A 77 -7.05 -2.60 -4.85
C ILE A 77 -7.54 -1.22 -5.26
N VAL A 78 -8.48 -0.69 -4.50
CA VAL A 78 -8.94 0.69 -4.68
C VAL A 78 -7.95 1.58 -3.94
N PRO A 79 -7.27 2.51 -4.63
CA PRO A 79 -6.30 3.39 -3.98
C PRO A 79 -7.02 4.37 -3.05
N ASP A 80 -6.42 4.63 -1.89
CA ASP A 80 -6.89 5.65 -0.94
C ASP A 80 -6.40 7.04 -1.34
N PHE A 81 -5.27 7.10 -2.03
CA PHE A 81 -4.66 8.33 -2.53
C PHE A 81 -4.34 8.19 -4.02
N VAL A 82 -4.38 9.31 -4.72
CA VAL A 82 -3.94 9.41 -6.11
C VAL A 82 -2.92 10.52 -6.18
N LEU A 83 -1.74 10.19 -6.67
CA LEU A 83 -0.64 11.12 -6.87
C LEU A 83 -0.49 11.38 -8.38
N GLU A 84 -0.58 12.63 -8.79
CA GLU A 84 -0.43 13.06 -10.17
C GLU A 84 0.75 14.02 -10.29
N TYR A 85 1.59 13.83 -11.29
CA TYR A 85 2.65 14.77 -11.64
C TYR A 85 2.17 15.68 -12.77
N LYS A 86 1.99 16.98 -12.47
CA LYS A 86 1.54 18.00 -13.42
C LYS A 86 2.36 19.26 -13.25
N ASP A 87 2.76 19.86 -14.36
CA ASP A 87 3.45 21.17 -14.40
C ASP A 87 4.72 21.28 -13.53
N GLY A 88 5.41 20.13 -13.27
CA GLY A 88 6.59 20.08 -12.42
C GLY A 88 6.29 19.90 -10.92
N GLU A 89 5.04 19.75 -10.55
CA GLU A 89 4.60 19.57 -9.16
C GLU A 89 3.84 18.25 -8.97
N LEU A 90 3.98 17.68 -7.77
CA LEU A 90 3.26 16.50 -7.35
C LEU A 90 1.96 16.91 -6.66
N HIS A 91 0.83 16.54 -7.24
CA HIS A 91 -0.50 16.81 -6.71
C HIS A 91 -1.07 15.56 -6.06
N LEU A 92 -1.20 15.59 -4.73
CA LEU A 92 -1.83 14.53 -3.96
C LEU A 92 -3.33 14.79 -3.85
N SER A 93 -4.13 13.83 -4.26
CA SER A 93 -5.58 13.87 -4.12
C SER A 93 -6.11 12.61 -3.44
N MET A 94 -7.26 12.73 -2.77
CA MET A 94 -7.99 11.61 -2.20
C MET A 94 -9.27 11.38 -3.00
N PRO A 95 -9.58 10.15 -3.43
CA PRO A 95 -10.82 9.87 -4.12
C PRO A 95 -12.04 10.35 -3.32
N ARG A 96 -12.98 11.00 -3.97
CA ARG A 96 -14.18 11.58 -3.32
C ARG A 96 -15.03 10.55 -2.56
N PHE A 97 -14.90 9.28 -2.91
CA PHE A 97 -15.62 8.18 -2.27
C PHE A 97 -15.12 7.85 -0.85
N SER A 98 -13.92 8.29 -0.48
CA SER A 98 -13.35 7.99 0.84
C SER A 98 -13.95 8.83 1.96
N VAL A 99 -14.48 10.03 1.65
CA VAL A 99 -15.08 10.92 2.64
C VAL A 99 -16.36 11.53 2.08
N PRO A 100 -17.55 11.02 2.45
CA PRO A 100 -18.81 11.62 2.05
C PRO A 100 -18.97 13.03 2.64
N GLU A 101 -19.56 13.94 1.88
CA GLU A 101 -19.86 15.28 2.35
C GLU A 101 -20.98 15.24 3.39
N LEU A 102 -20.62 15.34 4.67
CA LEU A 102 -21.57 15.29 5.77
C LEU A 102 -22.03 16.70 6.15
N LYS A 103 -23.33 16.88 6.20
CA LYS A 103 -23.96 18.13 6.65
C LYS A 103 -24.94 17.84 7.79
N VAL A 104 -24.90 18.64 8.83
CA VAL A 104 -25.90 18.57 9.90
C VAL A 104 -27.19 19.20 9.40
N ASN A 105 -28.32 18.51 9.59
CA ASN A 105 -29.62 19.02 9.14
C ASN A 105 -30.04 20.24 9.94
N LYS A 106 -30.27 21.35 9.25
CA LYS A 106 -30.63 22.64 9.84
C LYS A 106 -31.95 22.62 10.62
N LYS A 107 -32.90 21.74 10.25
CA LYS A 107 -34.20 21.62 10.94
C LYS A 107 -34.04 21.34 12.44
N TYR A 108 -33.02 20.63 12.86
CA TYR A 108 -32.76 20.37 14.28
C TYR A 108 -32.23 21.60 15.02
N ALA A 109 -31.56 22.52 14.34
CA ALA A 109 -31.14 23.80 14.91
C ALA A 109 -32.35 24.71 15.12
N ASP A 110 -33.27 24.71 14.16
CA ASP A 110 -34.50 25.52 14.24
C ASP A 110 -35.39 25.06 15.40
N ILE A 111 -35.58 23.73 15.56
CA ILE A 111 -36.31 23.16 16.71
C ILE A 111 -35.70 23.57 18.06
N LEU A 112 -34.36 23.67 18.15
CA LEU A 112 -33.69 24.13 19.38
C LEU A 112 -33.96 25.61 19.66
N MET A 113 -34.00 26.45 18.62
CA MET A 113 -34.30 27.86 18.77
C MET A 113 -35.75 28.08 19.22
N GLU A 114 -36.71 27.35 18.66
CA GLU A 114 -38.10 27.39 19.07
C GLU A 114 -38.28 26.89 20.51
N ALA A 115 -37.64 25.80 20.87
CA ALA A 115 -37.73 25.25 22.24
C ALA A 115 -37.05 26.12 23.30
N ALA A 116 -36.05 26.89 22.93
CA ALA A 116 -35.39 27.86 23.85
C ALA A 116 -36.31 29.00 24.24
N ASN A 117 -37.28 29.36 23.41
CA ASN A 117 -38.24 30.43 23.63
C ASN A 117 -39.49 30.00 24.41
N THR A 118 -39.60 28.72 24.76
CA THR A 118 -40.79 28.16 25.43
C THR A 118 -40.51 27.86 26.91
N SER A 119 -41.45 28.22 27.79
CA SER A 119 -41.29 28.09 29.24
C SER A 119 -41.68 26.71 29.81
N GLU A 120 -42.25 25.81 28.99
CA GLU A 120 -42.75 24.51 29.41
C GLU A 120 -41.64 23.51 29.74
N ARG A 121 -41.76 22.79 30.85
CA ARG A 121 -40.76 21.85 31.35
C ARG A 121 -40.50 20.68 30.39
N GLU A 122 -41.52 20.11 29.79
CA GLU A 122 -41.43 19.02 28.83
C GLU A 122 -40.66 19.41 27.57
N LYS A 123 -40.87 20.63 27.06
CA LYS A 123 -40.16 21.18 25.91
C LYS A 123 -38.68 21.44 26.22
N LYS A 124 -38.34 21.78 27.45
CA LYS A 124 -36.93 21.95 27.88
C LYS A 124 -36.21 20.61 27.91
N GLU A 125 -36.83 19.52 28.38
CA GLU A 125 -36.25 18.20 28.36
C GLU A 125 -36.03 17.66 26.95
N ALA A 126 -37.03 17.85 26.06
CA ALA A 126 -36.91 17.55 24.64
C ALA A 126 -35.81 18.36 23.95
N ALA A 127 -35.70 19.66 24.25
CA ALA A 127 -34.63 20.51 23.72
C ALA A 127 -33.23 20.06 24.18
N ALA A 128 -33.09 19.67 25.46
CA ALA A 128 -31.82 19.13 25.98
C ALA A 128 -31.40 17.82 25.27
N PHE A 129 -32.38 16.93 24.98
CA PHE A 129 -32.14 15.72 24.21
C PHE A 129 -31.68 16.02 22.77
N VAL A 130 -32.39 16.90 22.07
CA VAL A 130 -32.05 17.33 20.68
C VAL A 130 -30.68 18.00 20.65
N LYS A 131 -30.38 18.87 21.64
CA LYS A 131 -29.05 19.48 21.77
C LYS A 131 -27.94 18.44 21.89
N LYS A 132 -28.10 17.46 22.78
CA LYS A 132 -27.13 16.36 22.94
C LYS A 132 -26.91 15.58 21.64
N LYS A 133 -27.96 15.32 20.87
CA LYS A 133 -27.86 14.64 19.56
C LYS A 133 -27.18 15.51 18.52
N LEU A 134 -27.47 16.81 18.51
CA LEU A 134 -26.82 17.77 17.61
C LEU A 134 -25.31 17.91 17.91
N ASP A 135 -24.95 17.99 19.19
CA ASP A 135 -23.55 18.08 19.61
C ASP A 135 -22.79 16.78 19.25
N SER A 136 -23.41 15.62 19.42
CA SER A 136 -22.85 14.34 18.97
C SER A 136 -22.67 14.30 17.47
N ALA A 137 -23.62 14.80 16.68
CA ALA A 137 -23.54 14.85 15.23
C ALA A 137 -22.43 15.81 14.76
N LYS A 138 -22.31 16.99 15.38
CA LYS A 138 -21.24 17.93 15.09
C LYS A 138 -19.87 17.34 15.41
N TRP A 139 -19.73 16.70 16.58
CA TRP A 139 -18.50 16.00 16.95
C TRP A 139 -18.12 14.92 15.95
N PHE A 140 -19.08 14.12 15.48
CA PHE A 140 -18.85 13.09 14.48
C PHE A 140 -18.34 13.67 13.14
N VAL A 141 -18.97 14.75 12.66
CA VAL A 141 -18.53 15.45 11.45
C VAL A 141 -17.11 15.97 11.61
N GLU A 142 -16.81 16.57 12.77
CA GLU A 142 -15.48 17.09 13.08
C GLU A 142 -14.42 15.98 13.14
N ALA A 143 -14.74 14.83 13.76
CA ALA A 143 -13.85 13.67 13.82
C ALA A 143 -13.52 13.15 12.42
N ILE A 144 -14.50 13.12 11.50
CA ILE A 144 -14.26 12.71 10.10
C ILE A 144 -13.36 13.71 9.38
N LYS A 145 -13.59 15.00 9.55
CA LYS A 145 -12.72 16.04 8.99
C LYS A 145 -11.29 15.94 9.52
N GLN A 146 -11.15 15.75 10.82
CA GLN A 146 -9.84 15.59 11.46
C GLN A 146 -9.12 14.33 10.91
N ARG A 147 -9.85 13.22 10.76
CA ARG A 147 -9.30 12.01 10.13
C ARG A 147 -8.79 12.28 8.71
N HIS A 148 -9.60 12.98 7.92
CA HIS A 148 -9.21 13.34 6.55
C HIS A 148 -7.95 14.21 6.52
N ASN A 149 -7.90 15.25 7.37
CA ASN A 149 -6.75 16.13 7.47
C ASN A 149 -5.49 15.37 7.92
N THR A 150 -5.62 14.46 8.91
CA THR A 150 -4.50 13.64 9.37
C THR A 150 -3.96 12.74 8.25
N LEU A 151 -4.83 12.08 7.49
CA LEU A 151 -4.45 11.24 6.36
C LEU A 151 -3.73 12.05 5.28
N SER A 152 -4.33 13.18 4.87
CA SER A 152 -3.78 14.04 3.83
C SER A 152 -2.42 14.64 4.24
N SER A 153 -2.30 15.18 5.46
CA SER A 153 -1.06 15.77 5.96
C SER A 153 0.06 14.73 6.10
N THR A 154 -0.27 13.53 6.57
CA THR A 154 0.72 12.45 6.69
C THR A 154 1.23 12.03 5.32
N MET A 155 0.32 11.84 4.36
CA MET A 155 0.72 11.41 3.02
C MET A 155 1.49 12.48 2.28
N GLN A 156 1.10 13.75 2.42
CA GLN A 156 1.84 14.87 1.86
C GLN A 156 3.28 14.92 2.40
N ALA A 157 3.46 14.73 3.70
CA ALA A 157 4.80 14.70 4.31
C ALA A 157 5.67 13.54 3.78
N ILE A 158 5.06 12.39 3.46
CA ILE A 158 5.74 11.24 2.84
C ILE A 158 6.13 11.58 1.40
N VAL A 159 5.21 12.12 0.61
CA VAL A 159 5.45 12.53 -0.78
C VAL A 159 6.57 13.57 -0.85
N ASP A 160 6.57 14.55 0.04
CA ASP A 160 7.62 15.59 0.11
C ASP A 160 8.98 15.02 0.52
N TYR A 161 8.98 13.96 1.37
CA TYR A 161 10.21 13.29 1.78
C TYR A 161 10.81 12.43 0.66
N GLN A 162 9.97 11.74 -0.09
CA GLN A 162 10.32 10.82 -1.18
C GLN A 162 10.13 11.45 -2.57
N ARG A 163 10.21 12.78 -2.67
CA ARG A 163 9.87 13.53 -3.88
C ARG A 163 10.60 13.02 -5.13
N GLU A 164 11.88 12.72 -5.01
CA GLU A 164 12.72 12.26 -6.12
C GLU A 164 12.19 10.92 -6.67
N TYR A 165 11.88 9.98 -5.78
CA TYR A 165 11.29 8.69 -6.17
C TYR A 165 9.97 8.85 -6.92
N PHE A 166 9.06 9.72 -6.44
CA PHE A 166 7.76 9.91 -7.08
C PHE A 166 7.81 10.66 -8.41
N ILE A 167 8.89 11.38 -8.69
CA ILE A 167 9.10 12.06 -10.00
C ILE A 167 9.68 11.09 -11.03
N ASP A 168 10.73 10.35 -10.65
CA ASP A 168 11.50 9.53 -11.59
C ASP A 168 11.00 8.07 -11.65
N GLY A 169 10.34 7.58 -10.60
CA GLY A 169 9.90 6.19 -10.49
C GLY A 169 11.04 5.18 -10.28
N ASP A 170 12.26 5.65 -10.02
CA ASP A 170 13.42 4.78 -9.83
C ASP A 170 13.60 4.43 -8.35
N GLU A 171 13.58 3.13 -8.04
CA GLU A 171 13.81 2.62 -6.67
C GLU A 171 15.16 3.02 -6.09
N ALA A 172 16.16 3.34 -6.93
CA ALA A 172 17.46 3.82 -6.48
C ALA A 172 17.38 5.17 -5.76
N ASN A 173 16.36 5.98 -6.07
CA ASN A 173 16.12 7.30 -5.47
C ASN A 173 15.31 7.23 -4.16
N LEU A 174 14.95 6.03 -3.72
CA LEU A 174 14.21 5.83 -2.46
C LEU A 174 15.11 6.15 -1.26
N LYS A 175 14.72 7.16 -0.49
CA LYS A 175 15.44 7.55 0.73
C LYS A 175 14.98 6.69 1.91
N PRO A 176 15.91 6.17 2.75
CA PRO A 176 15.52 5.49 3.97
C PRO A 176 14.73 6.44 4.86
N MET A 177 13.54 6.01 5.29
CA MET A 177 12.59 6.81 6.07
C MET A 177 12.13 6.02 7.29
N VAL A 178 12.15 6.65 8.45
CA VAL A 178 11.56 6.08 9.66
C VAL A 178 10.29 6.85 10.05
N LEU A 179 9.35 6.17 10.71
CA LEU A 179 8.07 6.78 11.11
C LEU A 179 8.26 8.04 11.97
N LYS A 180 9.36 8.11 12.71
CA LYS A 180 9.71 9.26 13.56
C LYS A 180 9.93 10.53 12.72
N ASP A 181 10.58 10.43 11.56
CA ASP A 181 10.86 11.58 10.69
C ASP A 181 9.55 12.25 10.22
N ILE A 182 8.57 11.41 9.88
CA ILE A 182 7.24 11.90 9.47
C ILE A 182 6.46 12.45 10.68
N ALA A 183 6.57 11.81 11.84
CA ALA A 183 5.93 12.27 13.06
C ALA A 183 6.43 13.68 13.47
N GLU A 184 7.74 13.93 13.39
CA GLU A 184 8.34 15.23 13.67
C GLU A 184 7.90 16.30 12.68
N LYS A 185 7.75 15.96 11.39
CA LYS A 185 7.27 16.90 10.35
C LYS A 185 5.79 17.25 10.50
N THR A 186 4.96 16.28 10.85
CA THR A 186 3.50 16.46 10.90
C THR A 186 2.98 16.87 12.28
N GLY A 187 3.79 16.67 13.33
CA GLY A 187 3.37 16.87 14.72
C GLY A 187 2.40 15.80 15.26
N PHE A 188 2.24 14.68 14.54
CA PHE A 188 1.40 13.57 14.96
C PHE A 188 2.19 12.52 15.73
N ASP A 189 1.50 11.74 16.55
CA ASP A 189 2.10 10.60 17.25
C ASP A 189 2.53 9.49 16.27
N ILE A 190 3.64 8.82 16.58
CA ILE A 190 4.21 7.73 15.76
C ILE A 190 3.18 6.62 15.52
N SER A 191 2.34 6.32 16.51
CA SER A 191 1.29 5.30 16.39
C SER A 191 0.23 5.68 15.36
N THR A 192 -0.07 6.98 15.22
CA THR A 192 -0.99 7.51 14.21
C THR A 192 -0.38 7.36 12.81
N ILE A 193 0.89 7.75 12.64
CA ILE A 193 1.62 7.58 11.37
C ILE A 193 1.67 6.12 10.95
N SER A 194 2.01 5.22 11.88
CA SER A 194 2.06 3.77 11.62
C SER A 194 0.73 3.21 11.10
N ARG A 195 -0.40 3.65 11.66
CA ARG A 195 -1.74 3.24 11.19
C ARG A 195 -2.06 3.75 9.77
N VAL A 196 -1.59 4.93 9.44
CA VAL A 196 -1.77 5.48 8.08
C VAL A 196 -0.93 4.69 7.07
N VAL A 197 0.35 4.49 7.36
CA VAL A 197 1.29 3.82 6.43
C VAL A 197 0.91 2.36 6.17
N ASN A 198 0.51 1.61 7.21
CA ASN A 198 0.26 0.18 7.09
C ASN A 198 -1.09 -0.19 6.46
N SER A 199 -2.01 0.75 6.30
CA SER A 199 -3.39 0.44 5.88
C SER A 199 -3.85 1.15 4.63
N LYS A 200 -2.96 1.91 3.96
CA LYS A 200 -3.34 2.78 2.85
C LYS A 200 -2.49 2.53 1.60
N TYR A 201 -3.14 2.66 0.44
CA TYR A 201 -2.51 2.48 -0.88
C TYR A 201 -2.52 3.81 -1.64
N ILE A 202 -1.46 4.03 -2.40
CA ILE A 202 -1.26 5.16 -3.31
C ILE A 202 -1.09 4.66 -4.74
#